data_d7942371154dbe1f20d05c38a5c4d76d
#
_entry.id   d7942371154dbe1f20d05c38a5c4d76d
#
_cell.length_a   1.000
_cell.length_b   1.000
_cell.length_c   1.000
_cell.angle_alpha   90.00
_cell.angle_beta   90.00
_cell.angle_gamma   90.00
#
_symmetry.space_group_name_H-M   'P 1'
#
loop_
_entity.id
_entity.type
_entity.pdbx_description
1 polymer ?
#
loop_
_entity_poly.entity_id
_entity_poly.type
_entity_poly.pdbx_seq_one_letter_code
_entity_poly.pdbx_strand_id
1 'polypeptide(L)'
;VETDGPDRNSPFTPADEASQRIAAYLVDFLQHEVAHGRLPAQLLPLQSGVGNIPNAVLAGLAASGFRGLTAFTEVIQDGMLDLLRSGVLSSASCTGFALSPEANEEFKRNIGFYRDRIIMRTQEISNHPELVRRLGCIATNGMIEADLYGNVNSTHIMGSRIQNGIGGSGDFARNAFMSVFL
;
A
#
# COMPACT_ATOMS: atom_id res chain seq x y z
N VAL A 1 -9.41 25.10 -8.99
CA VAL A 1 -10.61 25.37 -8.19
C VAL A 1 -10.14 25.73 -6.79
N GLU A 2 -10.41 26.96 -6.36
CA GLU A 2 -10.20 27.36 -4.97
C GLU A 2 -11.34 26.77 -4.12
N THR A 3 -11.02 26.13 -3.01
CA THR A 3 -11.99 25.62 -2.06
C THR A 3 -11.64 26.13 -0.65
N ASP A 4 -12.63 26.57 0.10
CA ASP A 4 -12.49 27.01 1.50
C ASP A 4 -12.61 25.84 2.49
N GLY A 5 -12.83 24.63 2.00
CA GLY A 5 -12.98 23.45 2.82
C GLY A 5 -11.63 22.83 3.22
N PRO A 6 -11.50 22.27 4.42
CA PRO A 6 -10.32 21.52 4.80
C PRO A 6 -10.16 20.26 3.96
N ASP A 7 -8.92 19.81 3.79
CA ASP A 7 -8.63 18.52 3.17
C ASP A 7 -9.33 17.39 3.93
N ARG A 8 -9.82 16.38 3.19
CA ARG A 8 -10.32 15.16 3.81
C ARG A 8 -9.15 14.40 4.43
N ASN A 9 -9.22 14.15 5.73
CA ASN A 9 -8.28 13.32 6.43
C ASN A 9 -8.93 11.98 6.81
N SER A 10 -8.14 10.93 6.84
CA SER A 10 -8.57 9.61 7.30
C SER A 10 -8.04 9.39 8.72
N PRO A 11 -8.91 9.10 9.71
CA PRO A 11 -8.42 8.84 11.06
C PRO A 11 -7.50 7.62 11.06
N PHE A 12 -6.36 7.75 11.72
CA PHE A 12 -5.47 6.63 11.94
C PHE A 12 -6.04 5.73 13.06
N THR A 13 -6.17 4.45 12.78
CA THR A 13 -6.52 3.45 13.78
C THR A 13 -5.32 2.52 13.96
N PRO A 14 -4.80 2.36 15.18
CA PRO A 14 -3.73 1.41 15.45
C PRO A 14 -4.12 0.00 15.02
N ALA A 15 -3.15 -0.76 14.48
CA ALA A 15 -3.35 -2.14 14.08
C ALA A 15 -3.66 -3.01 15.31
N ASP A 16 -4.72 -3.80 15.22
CA ASP A 16 -5.04 -4.82 16.22
C ASP A 16 -4.06 -6.02 16.16
N GLU A 17 -4.16 -6.92 17.13
CA GLU A 17 -3.27 -8.09 17.21
C GLU A 17 -3.36 -8.99 15.97
N ALA A 18 -4.56 -9.17 15.41
CA ALA A 18 -4.75 -9.97 14.21
C ALA A 18 -4.02 -9.34 13.01
N SER A 19 -4.18 -8.03 12.79
CA SER A 19 -3.50 -7.29 11.74
C SER A 19 -1.97 -7.34 11.90
N GLN A 20 -1.46 -7.24 13.12
CA GLN A 20 -0.03 -7.37 13.41
C GLN A 20 0.51 -8.77 13.08
N ARG A 21 -0.24 -9.83 13.41
CA ARG A 21 0.14 -11.22 13.07
C ARG A 21 0.13 -11.46 11.57
N ILE A 22 -0.88 -10.97 10.85
CA ILE A 22 -0.95 -11.04 9.39
C ILE A 22 0.27 -10.35 8.78
N ALA A 23 0.61 -9.14 9.26
CA ALA A 23 1.77 -8.39 8.80
C ALA A 23 3.08 -9.15 9.06
N ALA A 24 3.25 -9.77 10.23
CA ALA A 24 4.42 -10.57 10.55
C ALA A 24 4.57 -11.76 9.59
N TYR A 25 3.52 -12.52 9.32
CA TYR A 25 3.55 -13.62 8.37
C TYR A 25 3.90 -13.16 6.94
N LEU A 26 3.39 -12.03 6.51
CA LEU A 26 3.73 -11.50 5.19
C LEU A 26 5.21 -11.09 5.13
N VAL A 27 5.73 -10.42 6.16
CA VAL A 27 7.15 -10.04 6.21
C VAL A 27 8.05 -11.28 6.20
N ASP A 28 7.74 -12.29 7.00
CA ASP A 28 8.47 -13.56 7.02
C ASP A 28 8.44 -14.24 5.65
N PHE A 29 7.30 -14.26 5.00
CA PHE A 29 7.16 -14.79 3.64
C PHE A 29 8.04 -14.03 2.64
N LEU A 30 8.03 -12.70 2.65
CA LEU A 30 8.86 -11.90 1.74
C LEU A 30 10.35 -12.13 2.00
N GLN A 31 10.78 -12.23 3.26
CA GLN A 31 12.16 -12.55 3.63
C GLN A 31 12.54 -13.96 3.13
N HIS A 32 11.66 -14.93 3.26
CA HIS A 32 11.85 -16.28 2.75
C HIS A 32 12.00 -16.27 1.20
N GLU A 33 11.17 -15.53 0.48
CA GLU A 33 11.26 -15.41 -0.98
C GLU A 33 12.59 -14.79 -1.44
N VAL A 34 13.06 -13.75 -0.72
CA VAL A 34 14.37 -13.15 -0.98
C VAL A 34 15.51 -14.13 -0.68
N ALA A 35 15.46 -14.84 0.45
CA ALA A 35 16.49 -15.81 0.83
C ALA A 35 16.63 -16.96 -0.19
N HIS A 36 15.55 -17.29 -0.89
CA HIS A 36 15.55 -18.33 -1.94
C HIS A 36 15.75 -17.78 -3.36
N GLY A 37 16.06 -16.48 -3.50
CA GLY A 37 16.34 -15.86 -4.80
C GLY A 37 15.11 -15.69 -5.71
N ARG A 38 13.90 -15.79 -5.15
CA ARG A 38 12.64 -15.59 -5.90
C ARG A 38 12.19 -14.13 -5.93
N LEU A 39 12.67 -13.32 -4.99
CA LEU A 39 12.52 -11.87 -4.99
C LEU A 39 13.90 -11.20 -4.82
N PRO A 40 14.10 -10.00 -5.36
CA PRO A 40 15.31 -9.23 -5.12
C PRO A 40 15.36 -8.71 -3.67
N ALA A 41 16.57 -8.42 -3.17
CA ALA A 41 16.76 -7.94 -1.80
C ALA A 41 16.04 -6.62 -1.48
N GLN A 42 15.85 -5.76 -2.49
CA GLN A 42 15.08 -4.52 -2.37
C GLN A 42 13.58 -4.71 -2.66
N LEU A 43 13.13 -5.97 -2.81
CA LEU A 43 11.80 -6.31 -3.30
C LEU A 43 11.49 -5.69 -4.68
N LEU A 44 10.31 -5.94 -5.18
CA LEU A 44 9.73 -5.24 -6.32
C LEU A 44 8.91 -4.05 -5.83
N PRO A 45 8.55 -3.08 -6.68
CA PRO A 45 7.76 -1.93 -6.24
C PRO A 45 6.50 -2.35 -5.50
N LEU A 46 6.27 -1.76 -4.33
CA LEU A 46 5.17 -2.10 -3.44
C LEU A 46 3.92 -1.30 -3.80
N GLN A 47 2.79 -1.98 -3.87
CA GLN A 47 1.47 -1.35 -3.81
C GLN A 47 0.80 -1.77 -2.50
N SER A 48 0.18 -0.82 -1.83
CA SER A 48 -0.57 -1.06 -0.60
C SER A 48 -2.00 -0.54 -0.74
N GLY A 49 -2.95 -1.37 -0.38
CA GLY A 49 -4.33 -0.94 -0.13
C GLY A 49 -4.43 0.01 1.07
N VAL A 50 -5.62 0.55 1.30
CA VAL A 50 -5.91 1.47 2.42
C VAL A 50 -6.53 0.67 3.57
N GLY A 51 -6.14 0.96 4.82
CA GLY A 51 -6.77 0.38 6.01
C GLY A 51 -5.78 -0.13 7.05
N ASN A 52 -6.31 -0.76 8.11
CA ASN A 52 -5.52 -1.19 9.28
C ASN A 52 -4.50 -2.28 8.96
N ILE A 53 -4.90 -3.30 8.19
CA ILE A 53 -3.99 -4.41 7.82
C ILE A 53 -2.86 -3.92 6.92
N PRO A 54 -3.11 -3.16 5.83
CA PRO A 54 -2.04 -2.54 5.06
C PRO A 54 -1.10 -1.66 5.89
N ASN A 55 -1.63 -0.87 6.82
CA ASN A 55 -0.80 -0.07 7.73
C ASN A 55 0.07 -0.94 8.64
N ALA A 56 -0.46 -2.07 9.14
CA ALA A 56 0.32 -3.04 9.92
C ALA A 56 1.47 -3.64 9.09
N VAL A 57 1.22 -3.95 7.82
CA VAL A 57 2.25 -4.45 6.89
C VAL A 57 3.37 -3.43 6.70
N LEU A 58 3.01 -2.15 6.48
CA LEU A 58 4.01 -1.08 6.34
C LEU A 58 4.84 -0.91 7.62
N ALA A 59 4.21 -1.00 8.80
CA ALA A 59 4.93 -0.99 10.08
C ALA A 59 5.84 -2.21 10.24
N GLY A 60 5.40 -3.40 9.83
CA GLY A 60 6.20 -4.61 9.80
C GLY A 60 7.43 -4.48 8.89
N LEU A 61 7.26 -3.89 7.70
CA LEU A 61 8.36 -3.60 6.78
C LEU A 61 9.37 -2.61 7.38
N ALA A 62 8.92 -1.63 8.17
CA ALA A 62 9.82 -0.70 8.87
C ALA A 62 10.78 -1.43 9.81
N ALA A 63 10.31 -2.51 10.46
CA ALA A 63 11.09 -3.31 11.41
C ALA A 63 11.85 -4.49 10.76
N SER A 64 11.58 -4.83 9.51
CA SER A 64 12.02 -6.06 8.85
C SER A 64 13.50 -6.12 8.45
N GLY A 65 14.19 -4.98 8.43
CA GLY A 65 15.56 -4.88 7.90
C GLY A 65 15.65 -4.62 6.39
N PHE A 66 14.56 -4.67 5.64
CA PHE A 66 14.55 -4.25 4.24
C PHE A 66 14.98 -2.79 4.08
N ARG A 67 15.68 -2.47 2.98
CA ARG A 67 16.15 -1.10 2.67
C ARG A 67 16.10 -0.86 1.17
N GLY A 68 15.97 0.42 0.78
CA GLY A 68 15.96 0.81 -0.62
C GLY A 68 14.71 0.39 -1.38
N LEU A 69 13.61 0.12 -0.66
CA LEU A 69 12.33 -0.22 -1.26
C LEU A 69 11.80 0.93 -2.11
N THR A 70 10.94 0.62 -3.06
CA THR A 70 10.19 1.60 -3.83
C THR A 70 8.70 1.28 -3.77
N ALA A 71 7.85 2.29 -3.97
CA ALA A 71 6.41 2.08 -4.06
C ALA A 71 5.85 2.62 -5.38
N PHE A 72 4.91 1.86 -5.94
CA PHE A 72 4.06 2.28 -7.04
C PHE A 72 2.62 1.92 -6.65
N THR A 73 1.86 2.92 -6.21
CA THR A 73 0.56 2.72 -5.55
C THR A 73 -0.44 3.78 -6.00
N GLU A 74 -1.71 3.56 -5.75
CA GLU A 74 -2.73 4.57 -5.96
C GLU A 74 -2.63 5.66 -4.88
N VAL A 75 -2.59 5.28 -3.60
CA VAL A 75 -2.70 6.19 -2.46
C VAL A 75 -1.54 5.99 -1.50
N ILE A 76 -0.97 7.10 -1.01
CA ILE A 76 0.00 7.11 0.08
C ILE A 76 -0.73 7.33 1.40
N GLN A 77 -0.38 6.52 2.41
CA GLN A 77 -0.86 6.58 3.78
C GLN A 77 0.26 6.91 4.76
N ASP A 78 -0.08 7.14 6.03
CA ASP A 78 0.85 7.47 7.10
C ASP A 78 2.06 6.54 7.16
N GLY A 79 1.82 5.22 7.12
CA GLY A 79 2.88 4.22 7.17
C GLY A 79 3.90 4.34 6.02
N MET A 80 3.49 4.80 4.83
CA MET A 80 4.44 5.06 3.73
C MET A 80 5.29 6.31 3.98
N LEU A 81 4.74 7.35 4.61
CA LEU A 81 5.54 8.50 5.02
C LEU A 81 6.58 8.09 6.07
N ASP A 82 6.21 7.22 7.01
CA ASP A 82 7.13 6.68 8.01
C ASP A 82 8.27 5.88 7.35
N LEU A 83 7.97 5.04 6.37
CA LEU A 83 8.99 4.31 5.60
C LEU A 83 9.92 5.23 4.81
N LEU A 84 9.41 6.32 4.23
CA LEU A 84 10.23 7.33 3.56
C LEU A 84 11.15 8.05 4.56
N ARG A 85 10.64 8.45 5.73
CA ARG A 85 11.44 9.13 6.76
C ARG A 85 12.53 8.25 7.35
N SER A 86 12.22 6.98 7.57
CA SER A 86 13.21 6.00 8.09
C SER A 86 14.22 5.54 7.04
N GLY A 87 14.05 5.91 5.76
CA GLY A 87 14.92 5.48 4.67
C GLY A 87 14.74 4.02 4.25
N VAL A 88 13.71 3.35 4.75
CA VAL A 88 13.32 2.00 4.28
C VAL A 88 12.79 2.09 2.86
N LEU A 89 11.90 3.07 2.61
CA LEU A 89 11.42 3.41 1.28
C LEU A 89 12.25 4.56 0.71
N SER A 90 12.79 4.39 -0.48
CA SER A 90 13.61 5.41 -1.17
C SER A 90 12.75 6.40 -1.96
N SER A 91 11.68 5.92 -2.57
CA SER A 91 10.76 6.74 -3.37
C SER A 91 9.39 6.08 -3.49
N ALA A 92 8.38 6.89 -3.77
CA ALA A 92 7.01 6.43 -4.01
C ALA A 92 6.38 7.18 -5.20
N SER A 93 5.58 6.48 -5.99
CA SER A 93 4.74 7.05 -7.03
C SER A 93 3.27 6.79 -6.70
N CYS A 94 2.42 7.82 -6.75
CA CYS A 94 1.01 7.71 -6.38
C CYS A 94 0.13 8.70 -7.17
N THR A 95 -1.19 8.59 -7.01
CA THR A 95 -2.14 9.58 -7.50
C THR A 95 -2.71 10.48 -6.40
N GLY A 96 -2.65 10.05 -5.13
CA GLY A 96 -3.22 10.81 -4.02
C GLY A 96 -2.72 10.38 -2.64
N PHE A 97 -3.29 11.01 -1.64
CA PHE A 97 -2.98 10.78 -0.24
C PHE A 97 -4.23 10.46 0.57
N ALA A 98 -4.10 9.58 1.55
CA ALA A 98 -5.09 9.31 2.59
C ALA A 98 -4.36 9.37 3.95
N LEU A 99 -4.09 10.58 4.41
CA LEU A 99 -3.31 10.85 5.61
C LEU A 99 -4.21 11.16 6.80
N SER A 100 -3.75 10.82 7.99
CA SER A 100 -4.30 11.35 9.24
C SER A 100 -4.06 12.86 9.33
N PRO A 101 -4.80 13.59 10.20
CA PRO A 101 -4.53 15.02 10.43
C PRO A 101 -3.07 15.29 10.81
N GLU A 102 -2.50 14.45 11.68
CA GLU A 102 -1.15 14.58 12.19
C GLU A 102 -0.10 14.34 11.08
N ALA A 103 -0.28 13.31 10.28
CA ALA A 103 0.60 13.01 9.16
C ALA A 103 0.51 14.06 8.05
N ASN A 104 -0.69 14.63 7.81
CA ASN A 104 -0.88 15.71 6.86
C ASN A 104 -0.14 16.98 7.28
N GLU A 105 -0.22 17.35 8.55
CA GLU A 105 0.52 18.52 9.08
C GLU A 105 2.04 18.29 9.04
N GLU A 106 2.49 17.08 9.32
CA GLU A 106 3.90 16.69 9.20
C GLU A 106 4.36 16.77 7.75
N PHE A 107 3.58 16.22 6.82
CA PHE A 107 3.85 16.25 5.38
C PHE A 107 3.98 17.69 4.87
N LYS A 108 3.06 18.57 5.23
CA LYS A 108 3.10 20.00 4.86
C LYS A 108 4.34 20.69 5.38
N ARG A 109 4.70 20.48 6.64
CA ARG A 109 5.91 21.08 7.26
C ARG A 109 7.21 20.62 6.59
N ASN A 110 7.26 19.39 6.11
CA ASN A 110 8.43 18.77 5.53
C ASN A 110 8.32 18.55 4.02
N ILE A 111 7.51 19.36 3.33
CA ILE A 111 7.21 19.19 1.90
C ILE A 111 8.48 19.12 1.03
N GLY A 112 9.53 19.84 1.39
CA GLY A 112 10.81 19.81 0.69
C GLY A 112 11.47 18.44 0.71
N PHE A 113 11.37 17.70 1.83
CA PHE A 113 11.85 16.32 1.93
C PHE A 113 11.07 15.37 1.03
N TYR A 114 9.72 15.49 1.03
CA TYR A 114 8.85 14.60 0.29
C TYR A 114 8.83 14.87 -1.21
N ARG A 115 8.96 16.14 -1.63
CA ARG A 115 8.98 16.55 -3.05
C ARG A 115 10.02 15.78 -3.86
N ASP A 116 11.16 15.48 -3.26
CA ASP A 116 12.26 14.80 -3.93
C ASP A 116 12.11 13.27 -3.93
N ARG A 117 11.08 12.73 -3.25
CA ARG A 117 10.87 11.30 -3.03
C ARG A 117 9.51 10.79 -3.48
N ILE A 118 8.53 11.69 -3.64
CA ILE A 118 7.18 11.35 -4.06
C ILE A 118 6.90 11.92 -5.44
N ILE A 119 6.45 11.07 -6.34
CA ILE A 119 6.07 11.45 -7.69
C ILE A 119 4.55 11.33 -7.81
N MET A 120 3.87 12.47 -7.92
CA MET A 120 2.43 12.50 -8.18
C MET A 120 2.16 12.25 -9.66
N ARG A 121 1.21 11.37 -9.94
CA ARG A 121 0.77 11.02 -11.29
C ARG A 121 -0.74 11.04 -11.36
N THR A 122 -1.28 11.13 -12.56
CA THR A 122 -2.72 10.93 -12.78
C THR A 122 -3.08 9.47 -12.53
N GLN A 123 -4.33 9.20 -12.17
CA GLN A 123 -4.81 7.85 -11.88
C GLN A 123 -4.65 6.91 -13.09
N GLU A 124 -4.80 7.44 -14.29
CA GLU A 124 -4.59 6.68 -15.53
C GLU A 124 -3.17 6.13 -15.66
N ILE A 125 -2.21 6.74 -14.99
CA ILE A 125 -0.83 6.25 -14.94
C ILE A 125 -0.62 5.36 -13.73
N SER A 126 -1.06 5.80 -12.54
CA SER A 126 -0.85 5.04 -11.28
C SER A 126 -1.54 3.68 -11.29
N ASN A 127 -2.73 3.60 -11.91
CA ASN A 127 -3.52 2.37 -11.97
C ASN A 127 -3.45 1.66 -13.33
N HIS A 128 -2.50 2.05 -14.21
CA HIS A 128 -2.45 1.50 -15.55
C HIS A 128 -1.99 0.03 -15.54
N PRO A 129 -2.80 -0.92 -16.02
CA PRO A 129 -2.51 -2.35 -15.95
C PRO A 129 -1.16 -2.74 -16.59
N GLU A 130 -0.81 -2.12 -17.71
CA GLU A 130 0.45 -2.39 -18.41
C GLU A 130 1.65 -1.91 -17.57
N LEU A 131 1.55 -0.73 -16.94
CA LEU A 131 2.62 -0.20 -16.08
C LEU A 131 2.82 -1.07 -14.84
N VAL A 132 1.74 -1.48 -14.18
CA VAL A 132 1.79 -2.41 -13.03
C VAL A 132 2.48 -3.71 -13.43
N ARG A 133 2.12 -4.27 -14.58
CA ARG A 133 2.71 -5.53 -15.09
C ARG A 133 4.19 -5.36 -15.46
N ARG A 134 4.54 -4.29 -16.14
CA ARG A 134 5.92 -4.01 -16.58
C ARG A 134 6.85 -3.73 -15.40
N LEU A 135 6.38 -3.04 -14.38
CA LEU A 135 7.13 -2.78 -13.15
C LEU A 135 7.26 -4.05 -12.28
N GLY A 136 6.34 -4.98 -12.40
CA GLY A 136 6.34 -6.20 -11.62
C GLY A 136 5.99 -5.96 -10.15
N CYS A 137 4.96 -5.16 -9.87
CA CYS A 137 4.61 -4.78 -8.49
C CYS A 137 4.28 -5.97 -7.59
N ILE A 138 4.55 -5.83 -6.30
CA ILE A 138 3.96 -6.65 -5.23
C ILE A 138 2.74 -5.88 -4.72
N ALA A 139 1.55 -6.42 -4.97
CA ALA A 139 0.29 -5.79 -4.59
C ALA A 139 -0.27 -6.42 -3.32
N THR A 140 -0.53 -5.60 -2.30
CA THR A 140 -1.17 -6.02 -1.04
C THR A 140 -2.49 -5.30 -0.86
N ASN A 141 -3.59 -6.06 -0.81
CA ASN A 141 -4.94 -5.52 -0.73
C ASN A 141 -5.79 -6.28 0.29
N GLY A 142 -6.73 -5.59 0.92
CA GLY A 142 -7.71 -6.23 1.79
C GLY A 142 -8.76 -7.00 1.00
N MET A 143 -9.32 -8.03 1.63
CA MET A 143 -10.48 -8.77 1.12
C MET A 143 -11.55 -8.90 2.20
N ILE A 144 -12.80 -9.20 1.78
CA ILE A 144 -13.90 -9.53 2.68
C ILE A 144 -14.05 -11.04 2.78
N GLU A 145 -14.00 -11.72 1.65
CA GLU A 145 -14.23 -13.16 1.53
C GLU A 145 -13.26 -13.77 0.52
N ALA A 146 -12.88 -15.01 0.75
CA ALA A 146 -12.18 -15.85 -0.21
C ALA A 146 -12.77 -17.25 -0.21
N ASP A 147 -12.76 -17.93 -1.34
CA ASP A 147 -13.12 -19.33 -1.44
C ASP A 147 -11.90 -20.26 -1.52
N LEU A 148 -12.15 -21.57 -1.47
CA LEU A 148 -11.08 -22.59 -1.54
C LEU A 148 -10.34 -22.62 -2.88
N TYR A 149 -10.88 -22.00 -3.91
CA TYR A 149 -10.28 -21.92 -5.24
C TYR A 149 -9.45 -20.67 -5.43
N GLY A 150 -9.37 -19.78 -4.41
CA GLY A 150 -8.62 -18.53 -4.48
C GLY A 150 -9.36 -17.38 -5.16
N ASN A 151 -10.69 -17.49 -5.34
CA ASN A 151 -11.48 -16.35 -5.74
C ASN A 151 -11.65 -15.41 -4.55
N VAL A 152 -11.45 -14.12 -4.79
CA VAL A 152 -11.48 -13.07 -3.77
C VAL A 152 -12.62 -12.11 -4.03
N ASN A 153 -13.34 -11.75 -2.97
CA ASN A 153 -14.37 -10.74 -2.96
C ASN A 153 -14.01 -9.62 -1.99
N SER A 154 -13.93 -8.39 -2.49
CA SER A 154 -13.63 -7.19 -1.70
C SER A 154 -14.79 -6.19 -1.66
N THR A 155 -15.96 -6.53 -2.22
CA THR A 155 -17.07 -5.59 -2.39
C THR A 155 -18.33 -5.96 -1.64
N HIS A 156 -18.67 -7.24 -1.58
CA HIS A 156 -19.94 -7.72 -1.04
C HIS A 156 -19.75 -8.64 0.16
N ILE A 157 -20.73 -8.66 1.05
CA ILE A 157 -20.86 -9.64 2.12
C ILE A 157 -21.92 -10.66 1.69
N MET A 158 -21.59 -11.96 1.72
CA MET A 158 -22.46 -13.07 1.35
C MET A 158 -23.16 -12.88 -0.01
N GLY A 159 -22.46 -12.24 -0.96
CA GLY A 159 -22.91 -12.04 -2.32
C GLY A 159 -24.07 -11.05 -2.52
N SER A 160 -24.65 -10.50 -1.48
CA SER A 160 -25.88 -9.70 -1.57
C SER A 160 -25.76 -8.26 -1.08
N ARG A 161 -24.95 -7.99 -0.06
CA ARG A 161 -24.83 -6.66 0.54
C ARG A 161 -23.53 -6.00 0.12
N ILE A 162 -23.60 -4.86 -0.55
CA ILE A 162 -22.43 -4.05 -0.87
C ILE A 162 -21.86 -3.44 0.41
N GLN A 163 -20.60 -3.70 0.68
CA GLN A 163 -19.82 -3.15 1.79
C GLN A 163 -18.88 -2.03 1.32
N ASN A 164 -18.17 -2.27 0.22
CA ASN A 164 -17.19 -1.36 -0.34
C ASN A 164 -17.32 -1.25 -1.85
N GLY A 165 -16.85 -0.14 -2.43
CA GLY A 165 -16.48 -0.10 -3.84
C GLY A 165 -15.22 -0.92 -4.11
N ILE A 166 -15.00 -1.33 -5.36
CA ILE A 166 -13.82 -2.11 -5.74
C ILE A 166 -12.52 -1.27 -5.66
N GLY A 167 -12.60 0.05 -5.87
CA GLY A 167 -11.44 0.93 -5.95
C GLY A 167 -10.42 0.47 -7.00
N GLY A 168 -9.15 0.81 -6.80
CA GLY A 168 -8.05 0.43 -7.67
C GLY A 168 -7.45 -0.96 -7.40
N SER A 169 -7.96 -1.70 -6.41
CA SER A 169 -7.36 -3.00 -6.04
C SER A 169 -7.34 -4.00 -7.19
N GLY A 170 -8.37 -4.01 -8.03
CA GLY A 170 -8.45 -4.89 -9.18
C GLY A 170 -7.43 -4.59 -10.28
N ASP A 171 -7.06 -3.31 -10.46
CA ASP A 171 -6.06 -2.90 -11.43
C ASP A 171 -4.67 -3.42 -11.05
N PHE A 172 -4.34 -3.32 -9.77
CA PHE A 172 -3.08 -3.84 -9.24
C PHE A 172 -3.08 -5.37 -9.14
N ALA A 173 -4.07 -5.94 -8.47
CA ALA A 173 -4.07 -7.37 -8.14
C ALA A 173 -4.06 -8.28 -9.38
N ARG A 174 -4.72 -7.88 -10.46
CA ARG A 174 -4.75 -8.67 -11.71
C ARG A 174 -3.48 -8.52 -12.56
N ASN A 175 -2.65 -7.53 -12.28
CA ASN A 175 -1.51 -7.17 -13.12
C ASN A 175 -0.16 -7.18 -12.38
N ALA A 176 -0.16 -7.30 -11.06
CA ALA A 176 1.05 -7.39 -10.27
C ALA A 176 1.83 -8.70 -10.55
N PHE A 177 3.12 -8.68 -10.31
CA PHE A 177 3.94 -9.89 -10.30
C PHE A 177 3.49 -10.85 -9.18
N MET A 178 3.17 -10.28 -8.03
CA MET A 178 2.66 -11.01 -6.87
C MET A 178 1.49 -10.24 -6.27
N SER A 179 0.35 -10.92 -6.09
CA SER A 179 -0.83 -10.37 -5.43
C SER A 179 -1.07 -11.09 -4.12
N VAL A 180 -1.14 -10.33 -3.05
CA VAL A 180 -1.42 -10.81 -1.70
C VAL A 180 -2.71 -10.18 -1.21
N PHE A 181 -3.66 -11.02 -0.82
CA PHE A 181 -4.88 -10.58 -0.18
C PHE A 181 -4.81 -10.91 1.31
N LEU A 182 -5.23 -9.95 2.12
CA LEU A 182 -5.06 -9.93 3.57
C LEU A 182 -6.40 -9.74 4.28
#